data_c0b915d8ab25346f47a99c29b8be644e
#
_entry.id   c0b915d8ab25346f47a99c29b8be644e
#
_cell.length_a   1.000
_cell.length_b   1.000
_cell.length_c   1.000
_cell.angle_alpha   90.00
_cell.angle_beta   90.00
_cell.angle_gamma   90.00
#
_symmetry.space_group_name_H-M   'P 1'
#
loop_
_entity.id
_entity.type
_entity.pdbx_description
1 polymer ?
#
loop_
_entity_poly.entity_id
_entity_poly.type
_entity_poly.pdbx_seq_one_letter_code
_entity_poly.pdbx_strand_id
1 'polypeptide(L)'
;MPLAARTTTFTGIIIGHLLFFLTNFGDPYLTVPLAAFIFVWLGFIRAWRALITWAICFSAGAAIVAATKVAYAGWGIEVEAVHFTVVSGHTMLASAVYPTICAICATHTRQHSVTRMFLGGLLFALVIGISRKLFGFHSTAEVVTGMIVGTLVALVTCAPMLRRAAPRTLEQTGGSTGATVALRHDLTTSYAAIALAIIVICHGRIAPVSIWIDMKAPHWQQSITTKLDDAR
;
A
#
# COMPACT_ATOMS: atom_id res chain seq x y z
N MET A 1 32.52 30.95 -4.23
CA MET A 1 31.99 29.60 -4.44
C MET A 1 31.62 29.42 -5.90
N PRO A 2 32.14 28.41 -6.61
CA PRO A 2 31.87 28.24 -8.04
C PRO A 2 30.39 27.89 -8.28
N LEU A 3 29.85 28.37 -9.40
CA LEU A 3 28.45 28.24 -9.81
C LEU A 3 27.97 26.77 -9.81
N ALA A 4 28.87 25.85 -10.15
CA ALA A 4 28.62 24.41 -10.16
C ALA A 4 28.27 23.82 -8.77
N ALA A 5 28.86 24.33 -7.70
CA ALA A 5 28.55 23.85 -6.33
C ALA A 5 27.18 24.33 -5.84
N ARG A 6 26.70 25.48 -6.32
CA ARG A 6 25.37 26.01 -6.00
C ARG A 6 24.25 25.22 -6.74
N THR A 7 24.48 24.84 -8.00
CA THR A 7 23.51 24.08 -8.79
C THR A 7 23.33 22.65 -8.26
N THR A 8 24.40 21.96 -7.86
CA THR A 8 24.31 20.61 -7.24
C THR A 8 23.57 20.63 -5.92
N THR A 9 23.77 21.65 -5.08
CA THR A 9 23.07 21.80 -3.80
C THR A 9 21.58 22.08 -4.01
N PHE A 10 21.23 22.96 -4.95
CA PHE A 10 19.84 23.31 -5.25
C PHE A 10 19.06 22.12 -5.84
N THR A 11 19.66 21.38 -6.77
CA THR A 11 19.07 20.16 -7.33
C THR A 11 18.87 19.08 -6.26
N GLY A 12 19.84 18.91 -5.35
CA GLY A 12 19.71 17.98 -4.21
C GLY A 12 18.55 18.31 -3.27
N ILE A 13 18.32 19.59 -2.99
CA ILE A 13 17.22 20.08 -2.17
C ILE A 13 15.87 19.78 -2.84
N ILE A 14 15.73 20.06 -4.14
CA ILE A 14 14.49 19.80 -4.88
C ILE A 14 14.17 18.29 -4.91
N ILE A 15 15.17 17.46 -5.21
CA ILE A 15 15.01 16.00 -5.21
C ILE A 15 14.61 15.50 -3.82
N GLY A 16 15.21 16.02 -2.75
CA GLY A 16 14.87 15.69 -1.39
C GLY A 16 13.41 16.01 -1.06
N HIS A 17 12.93 17.20 -1.40
CA HIS A 17 11.53 17.58 -1.20
C HIS A 17 10.57 16.72 -2.02
N LEU A 18 10.88 16.42 -3.28
CA LEU A 18 10.07 15.56 -4.13
C LEU A 18 9.98 14.15 -3.57
N LEU A 19 11.08 13.56 -3.16
CA LEU A 19 11.12 12.24 -2.56
C LEU A 19 10.34 12.20 -1.24
N PHE A 20 10.46 13.24 -0.40
CA PHE A 20 9.68 13.37 0.84
C PHE A 20 8.18 13.47 0.56
N PHE A 21 7.79 14.24 -0.44
CA PHE A 21 6.40 14.30 -0.89
C PHE A 21 5.90 12.93 -1.36
N LEU A 22 6.71 12.20 -2.15
CA LEU A 22 6.35 10.86 -2.64
C LEU A 22 6.26 9.83 -1.51
N THR A 23 7.16 9.85 -0.54
CA THR A 23 7.14 8.87 0.56
C THR A 23 5.89 9.00 1.43
N ASN A 24 5.30 10.20 1.55
CA ASN A 24 4.07 10.43 2.31
C ASN A 24 2.85 9.72 1.73
N PHE A 25 2.87 9.34 0.44
CA PHE A 25 1.82 8.48 -0.13
C PHE A 25 1.82 7.06 0.46
N GLY A 26 2.91 6.62 1.04
CA GLY A 26 2.98 5.33 1.75
C GLY A 26 2.58 5.40 3.23
N ASP A 27 2.35 6.61 3.77
CA ASP A 27 2.05 6.76 5.20
C ASP A 27 0.74 6.07 5.60
N PRO A 28 0.68 5.37 6.73
CA PRO A 28 -0.55 4.77 7.25
C PRO A 28 -1.70 5.75 7.41
N TYR A 29 -1.42 7.04 7.69
CA TYR A 29 -2.46 8.06 7.82
C TYR A 29 -3.25 8.27 6.52
N LEU A 30 -2.65 8.02 5.38
CA LEU A 30 -3.31 8.06 4.06
C LEU A 30 -3.77 6.67 3.61
N THR A 31 -2.89 5.67 3.72
CA THR A 31 -3.15 4.35 3.11
C THR A 31 -4.20 3.54 3.87
N VAL A 32 -4.33 3.71 5.20
CA VAL A 32 -5.38 3.03 5.98
C VAL A 32 -6.79 3.53 5.64
N PRO A 33 -7.07 4.86 5.57
CA PRO A 33 -8.34 5.36 5.04
C PRO A 33 -8.65 4.88 3.61
N LEU A 34 -7.64 4.82 2.73
CA LEU A 34 -7.83 4.28 1.38
C LEU A 34 -8.14 2.78 1.40
N ALA A 35 -7.51 2.02 2.28
CA ALA A 35 -7.81 0.59 2.46
C ALA A 35 -9.22 0.37 2.99
N ALA A 36 -9.67 1.19 3.94
CA ALA A 36 -11.04 1.18 4.43
C ALA A 36 -12.03 1.57 3.33
N PHE A 37 -11.69 2.54 2.51
CA PHE A 37 -12.50 2.92 1.35
C PHE A 37 -12.63 1.76 0.34
N ILE A 38 -11.56 1.04 0.03
CA ILE A 38 -11.63 -0.18 -0.82
C ILE A 38 -12.62 -1.18 -0.21
N PHE A 39 -12.54 -1.43 1.10
CA PHE A 39 -13.43 -2.35 1.80
C PHE A 39 -14.90 -1.93 1.66
N VAL A 40 -15.22 -0.68 1.98
CA VAL A 40 -16.58 -0.13 1.87
C VAL A 40 -17.08 -0.19 0.43
N TRP A 41 -16.24 0.17 -0.53
CA TRP A 41 -16.61 0.16 -1.95
C TRP A 41 -16.91 -1.24 -2.47
N LEU A 42 -16.07 -2.23 -2.13
CA LEU A 42 -16.33 -3.63 -2.49
C LEU A 42 -17.64 -4.15 -1.90
N GLY A 43 -17.99 -3.71 -0.70
CA GLY A 43 -19.30 -4.00 -0.09
C GLY A 43 -20.45 -3.31 -0.84
N PHE A 44 -20.29 -2.04 -1.20
CA PHE A 44 -21.28 -1.27 -1.94
C PHE A 44 -21.62 -1.90 -3.30
N ILE A 45 -20.62 -2.34 -4.05
CA ILE A 45 -20.81 -3.03 -5.33
C ILE A 45 -21.14 -4.54 -5.16
N ARG A 46 -21.35 -5.00 -3.92
CA ARG A 46 -21.67 -6.39 -3.56
C ARG A 46 -20.65 -7.42 -4.05
N ALA A 47 -19.39 -7.05 -4.14
CA ALA A 47 -18.29 -7.94 -4.51
C ALA A 47 -17.77 -8.72 -3.29
N TRP A 48 -18.64 -9.47 -2.60
CA TRP A 48 -18.40 -10.08 -1.29
C TRP A 48 -17.14 -10.93 -1.21
N ARG A 49 -16.84 -11.71 -2.27
CA ARG A 49 -15.60 -12.52 -2.31
C ARG A 49 -14.36 -11.64 -2.28
N ALA A 50 -14.32 -10.60 -3.10
CA ALA A 50 -13.19 -9.67 -3.14
C ALA A 50 -13.07 -8.89 -1.81
N LEU A 51 -14.20 -8.49 -1.20
CA LEU A 51 -14.24 -7.83 0.10
C LEU A 51 -13.64 -8.69 1.21
N ILE A 52 -14.08 -9.95 1.33
CA ILE A 52 -13.58 -10.86 2.35
C ILE A 52 -12.09 -11.15 2.13
N THR A 53 -11.71 -11.40 0.89
CA THR A 53 -10.31 -11.62 0.52
C THR A 53 -9.44 -10.41 0.86
N TRP A 54 -9.90 -9.20 0.52
CA TRP A 54 -9.23 -7.95 0.86
C TRP A 54 -9.05 -7.81 2.37
N ALA A 55 -10.14 -7.96 3.13
CA ALA A 55 -10.11 -7.81 4.58
C ALA A 55 -9.12 -8.78 5.24
N ILE A 56 -9.16 -10.06 4.87
CA ILE A 56 -8.28 -11.09 5.44
C ILE A 56 -6.83 -10.83 5.03
N CYS A 57 -6.55 -10.68 3.73
CA CYS A 57 -5.18 -10.55 3.25
C CYS A 57 -4.53 -9.22 3.69
N PHE A 58 -5.28 -8.11 3.68
CA PHE A 58 -4.77 -6.83 4.14
C PHE A 58 -4.47 -6.85 5.64
N SER A 59 -5.39 -7.40 6.46
CA SER A 59 -5.18 -7.54 7.90
C SER A 59 -4.00 -8.46 8.23
N ALA A 60 -3.85 -9.57 7.49
CA ALA A 60 -2.70 -10.46 7.65
C ALA A 60 -1.37 -9.74 7.30
N GLY A 61 -1.34 -8.98 6.20
CA GLY A 61 -0.17 -8.19 5.82
C GLY A 61 0.17 -7.12 6.86
N ALA A 62 -0.83 -6.40 7.37
CA ALA A 62 -0.65 -5.42 8.44
C ALA A 62 -0.16 -6.09 9.76
N ALA A 63 -0.69 -7.26 10.09
CA ALA A 63 -0.26 -8.05 11.24
C ALA A 63 1.21 -8.50 11.11
N ILE A 64 1.67 -8.92 9.93
CA ILE A 64 3.08 -9.26 9.67
C ILE A 64 3.98 -8.04 9.93
N VAL A 65 3.61 -6.86 9.40
CA VAL A 65 4.37 -5.62 9.65
C VAL A 65 4.40 -5.29 11.14
N ALA A 66 3.27 -5.35 11.82
CA ALA A 66 3.19 -5.08 13.25
C ALA A 66 4.01 -6.09 14.08
N ALA A 67 3.92 -7.38 13.75
CA ALA A 67 4.65 -8.44 14.44
C ALA A 67 6.18 -8.25 14.32
N THR A 68 6.69 -7.94 13.11
CA THR A 68 8.13 -7.69 12.94
C THR A 68 8.59 -6.44 13.71
N LYS A 69 7.77 -5.38 13.75
CA LYS A 69 8.08 -4.18 14.54
C LYS A 69 8.10 -4.47 16.04
N VAL A 70 7.12 -5.19 16.54
CA VAL A 70 7.06 -5.57 17.96
C VAL A 70 8.23 -6.50 18.32
N ALA A 71 8.57 -7.46 17.44
CA ALA A 71 9.69 -8.36 17.65
C ALA A 71 11.02 -7.62 17.73
N TYR A 72 11.25 -6.66 16.84
CA TYR A 72 12.46 -5.84 16.87
C TYR A 72 12.48 -4.90 18.07
N ALA A 73 11.42 -4.12 18.30
CA ALA A 73 11.38 -3.13 19.39
C ALA A 73 11.36 -3.76 20.79
N GLY A 74 10.78 -4.97 20.93
CA GLY A 74 10.71 -5.68 22.22
C GLY A 74 11.93 -6.56 22.50
N TRP A 75 12.39 -7.31 21.49
CA TRP A 75 13.42 -8.35 21.70
C TRP A 75 14.68 -8.14 20.87
N GLY A 76 14.77 -7.08 20.05
CA GLY A 76 15.93 -6.81 19.21
C GLY A 76 16.13 -7.89 18.12
N ILE A 77 15.05 -8.60 17.71
CA ILE A 77 15.15 -9.66 16.72
C ILE A 77 15.44 -9.04 15.35
N GLU A 78 16.61 -9.36 14.80
CA GLU A 78 17.07 -8.89 13.50
C GLU A 78 17.84 -9.98 12.75
N VAL A 79 17.97 -9.83 11.41
CA VAL A 79 18.79 -10.69 10.57
C VAL A 79 19.95 -9.85 10.04
N GLU A 80 21.09 -9.87 10.75
CA GLU A 80 22.28 -9.05 10.48
C GLU A 80 22.80 -9.21 9.05
N ALA A 81 22.81 -10.44 8.53
CA ALA A 81 23.36 -10.78 7.20
C ALA A 81 22.74 -9.97 6.04
N VAL A 82 21.51 -9.49 6.20
CA VAL A 82 20.77 -8.71 5.20
C VAL A 82 20.28 -7.37 5.71
N HIS A 83 20.74 -6.96 6.90
CA HIS A 83 20.29 -5.74 7.59
C HIS A 83 18.75 -5.64 7.65
N PHE A 84 18.09 -6.75 8.03
CA PHE A 84 16.65 -6.83 8.12
C PHE A 84 16.22 -6.77 9.58
N THR A 85 15.47 -5.74 9.92
CA THR A 85 14.90 -5.53 11.25
C THR A 85 13.39 -5.67 11.24
N VAL A 86 12.73 -4.97 10.32
CA VAL A 86 11.27 -4.92 10.23
C VAL A 86 10.80 -4.90 8.77
N VAL A 87 9.63 -5.42 8.50
CA VAL A 87 9.00 -5.22 7.19
C VAL A 87 8.62 -3.76 7.00
N SER A 88 8.96 -3.16 5.84
CA SER A 88 8.60 -1.78 5.53
C SER A 88 7.08 -1.60 5.41
N GLY A 89 6.46 -0.98 6.41
CA GLY A 89 5.02 -0.73 6.44
C GLY A 89 4.54 0.19 5.31
N HIS A 90 5.27 1.28 5.01
CA HIS A 90 4.93 2.18 3.91
C HIS A 90 4.90 1.45 2.57
N THR A 91 5.89 0.59 2.33
CA THR A 91 5.98 -0.17 1.08
C THR A 91 4.87 -1.22 0.99
N MET A 92 4.61 -1.95 2.08
CA MET A 92 3.55 -2.95 2.12
C MET A 92 2.18 -2.32 1.89
N LEU A 93 1.86 -1.23 2.59
CA LEU A 93 0.59 -0.53 2.45
C LEU A 93 0.42 0.04 1.04
N ALA A 94 1.45 0.69 0.50
CA ALA A 94 1.41 1.24 -0.84
C ALA A 94 1.20 0.15 -1.91
N SER A 95 1.95 -0.96 -1.83
CA SER A 95 1.86 -2.06 -2.80
C SER A 95 0.58 -2.91 -2.67
N ALA A 96 -0.12 -2.84 -1.54
CA ALA A 96 -1.45 -3.41 -1.41
C ALA A 96 -2.53 -2.47 -1.97
N VAL A 97 -2.49 -1.18 -1.61
CA VAL A 97 -3.58 -0.23 -1.83
C VAL A 97 -3.61 0.30 -3.26
N TYR A 98 -2.50 0.85 -3.77
CA TYR A 98 -2.51 1.53 -5.07
C TYR A 98 -2.81 0.62 -6.27
N PRO A 99 -2.21 -0.58 -6.39
CA PRO A 99 -2.58 -1.50 -7.48
C PRO A 99 -4.06 -1.90 -7.42
N THR A 100 -4.60 -2.08 -6.21
CA THR A 100 -6.01 -2.44 -6.00
C THR A 100 -6.94 -1.31 -6.42
N ILE A 101 -6.66 -0.06 -6.02
CA ILE A 101 -7.43 1.12 -6.46
C ILE A 101 -7.40 1.23 -7.98
N CYS A 102 -6.21 1.16 -8.59
CA CYS A 102 -6.05 1.26 -10.04
C CYS A 102 -6.80 0.15 -10.79
N ALA A 103 -6.76 -1.09 -10.28
CA ALA A 103 -7.49 -2.22 -10.87
C ALA A 103 -9.01 -2.01 -10.79
N ILE A 104 -9.54 -1.57 -9.66
CA ILE A 104 -10.97 -1.29 -9.49
C ILE A 104 -11.39 -0.17 -10.45
N CYS A 105 -10.65 0.94 -10.53
CA CYS A 105 -10.92 2.02 -11.48
C CYS A 105 -10.97 1.48 -12.92
N ALA A 106 -10.04 0.62 -13.31
CA ALA A 106 -9.96 0.09 -14.67
C ALA A 106 -11.12 -0.85 -15.05
N THR A 107 -11.74 -1.53 -14.06
CA THR A 107 -12.88 -2.42 -14.37
C THR A 107 -14.10 -1.67 -14.90
N HIS A 108 -14.19 -0.38 -14.60
CA HIS A 108 -15.30 0.47 -14.99
C HIS A 108 -15.01 1.30 -16.24
N THR A 109 -13.74 1.40 -16.67
CA THR A 109 -13.34 2.13 -17.87
C THR A 109 -13.08 1.18 -19.04
N ARG A 110 -13.67 1.46 -20.23
CA ARG A 110 -13.38 0.68 -21.46
C ARG A 110 -12.00 0.95 -22.03
N GLN A 111 -11.35 2.01 -21.60
CA GLN A 111 -10.18 2.59 -22.26
C GLN A 111 -8.84 1.99 -21.80
N HIS A 112 -8.78 1.37 -20.62
CA HIS A 112 -7.53 0.86 -20.08
C HIS A 112 -7.65 -0.62 -19.69
N SER A 113 -6.59 -1.38 -19.98
CA SER A 113 -6.47 -2.75 -19.48
C SER A 113 -6.29 -2.73 -17.98
N VAL A 114 -7.07 -3.54 -17.25
CA VAL A 114 -6.94 -3.73 -15.80
C VAL A 114 -5.50 -4.06 -15.40
N THR A 115 -4.83 -4.90 -16.19
CA THR A 115 -3.43 -5.28 -15.96
C THR A 115 -2.49 -4.07 -16.02
N ARG A 116 -2.65 -3.19 -17.04
CA ARG A 116 -1.80 -1.99 -17.17
C ARG A 116 -1.99 -1.04 -16.01
N MET A 117 -3.22 -0.81 -15.59
CA MET A 117 -3.53 0.05 -14.44
C MET A 117 -3.01 -0.54 -13.14
N PHE A 118 -3.17 -1.86 -12.93
CA PHE A 118 -2.60 -2.58 -11.80
C PHE A 118 -1.08 -2.42 -11.73
N LEU A 119 -0.38 -2.63 -12.86
CA LEU A 119 1.08 -2.46 -12.94
C LEU A 119 1.50 -1.00 -12.72
N GLY A 120 0.72 -0.03 -13.19
CA GLY A 120 0.96 1.39 -12.89
C GLY A 120 0.90 1.70 -11.39
N GLY A 121 -0.11 1.17 -10.69
CA GLY A 121 -0.20 1.27 -9.24
C GLY A 121 0.95 0.58 -8.50
N LEU A 122 1.41 -0.57 -9.03
CA LEU A 122 2.56 -1.29 -8.48
C LEU A 122 3.88 -0.52 -8.69
N LEU A 123 4.06 0.07 -9.87
CA LEU A 123 5.21 0.93 -10.15
C LEU A 123 5.22 2.16 -9.22
N PHE A 124 4.08 2.78 -8.96
CA PHE A 124 3.97 3.87 -8.01
C PHE A 124 4.37 3.44 -6.59
N ALA A 125 3.90 2.27 -6.14
CA ALA A 125 4.30 1.70 -4.85
C ALA A 125 5.80 1.40 -4.78
N LEU A 126 6.41 0.94 -5.89
CA LEU A 126 7.86 0.73 -5.98
C LEU A 126 8.63 2.05 -5.80
N VAL A 127 8.19 3.14 -6.41
CA VAL A 127 8.78 4.47 -6.24
C VAL A 127 8.73 4.91 -4.77
N ILE A 128 7.62 4.65 -4.08
CA ILE A 128 7.49 4.90 -2.64
C ILE A 128 8.50 4.04 -1.86
N GLY A 129 8.63 2.75 -2.16
CA GLY A 129 9.60 1.86 -1.52
C GLY A 129 11.05 2.33 -1.74
N ILE A 130 11.40 2.73 -2.95
CA ILE A 130 12.74 3.29 -3.27
C ILE A 130 12.99 4.57 -2.45
N SER A 131 12.02 5.45 -2.33
CA SER A 131 12.17 6.68 -1.52
C SER A 131 12.49 6.36 -0.06
N ARG A 132 11.89 5.30 0.52
CA ARG A 132 12.19 4.86 1.91
C ARG A 132 13.63 4.41 2.08
N LYS A 133 14.19 3.72 1.07
CA LYS A 133 15.59 3.33 1.06
C LYS A 133 16.51 4.54 0.91
N LEU A 134 16.21 5.46 -0.01
CA LEU A 134 17.04 6.64 -0.26
C LEU A 134 17.15 7.57 0.94
N PHE A 135 16.09 7.65 1.76
CA PHE A 135 16.12 8.37 3.04
C PHE A 135 16.81 7.61 4.18
N GLY A 136 17.26 6.37 3.95
CA GLY A 136 17.90 5.57 5.00
C GLY A 136 16.93 5.05 6.08
N PHE A 137 15.61 5.16 5.87
CA PHE A 137 14.62 4.67 6.83
C PHE A 137 14.51 3.15 6.85
N HIS A 138 14.84 2.49 5.74
CA HIS A 138 14.73 1.05 5.58
C HIS A 138 15.86 0.47 4.72
N SER A 139 16.26 -0.77 5.02
CA SER A 139 17.16 -1.55 4.20
C SER A 139 16.47 -2.04 2.91
N THR A 140 17.27 -2.52 1.95
CA THR A 140 16.71 -3.11 0.72
C THR A 140 15.84 -4.33 1.01
N ALA A 141 16.27 -5.18 1.95
CA ALA A 141 15.54 -6.38 2.34
C ALA A 141 14.17 -6.06 2.95
N GLU A 142 14.09 -5.00 3.75
CA GLU A 142 12.84 -4.53 4.37
C GLU A 142 11.85 -3.97 3.35
N VAL A 143 12.35 -3.21 2.36
CA VAL A 143 11.54 -2.68 1.26
C VAL A 143 11.05 -3.80 0.36
N VAL A 144 11.92 -4.74 -0.01
CA VAL A 144 11.56 -5.89 -0.88
C VAL A 144 10.51 -6.77 -0.21
N THR A 145 10.68 -7.08 1.08
CA THR A 145 9.70 -7.89 1.83
C THR A 145 8.36 -7.18 1.94
N GLY A 146 8.34 -5.87 2.22
CA GLY A 146 7.13 -5.06 2.21
C GLY A 146 6.44 -5.08 0.85
N MET A 147 7.22 -4.95 -0.23
CA MET A 147 6.73 -5.01 -1.61
C MET A 147 6.10 -6.36 -1.95
N ILE A 148 6.75 -7.47 -1.55
CA ILE A 148 6.24 -8.83 -1.77
C ILE A 148 4.91 -9.02 -1.04
N VAL A 149 4.87 -8.73 0.27
CA VAL A 149 3.66 -8.92 1.09
C VAL A 149 2.49 -8.10 0.54
N GLY A 150 2.68 -6.80 0.28
CA GLY A 150 1.61 -5.94 -0.23
C GLY A 150 1.17 -6.31 -1.65
N THR A 151 2.11 -6.69 -2.53
CA THR A 151 1.78 -7.16 -3.88
C THR A 151 0.96 -8.44 -3.84
N LEU A 152 1.26 -9.38 -2.95
CA LEU A 152 0.47 -10.60 -2.76
C LEU A 152 -0.96 -10.27 -2.33
N VAL A 153 -1.14 -9.33 -1.39
CA VAL A 153 -2.48 -8.85 -0.98
C VAL A 153 -3.25 -8.32 -2.20
N ALA A 154 -2.64 -7.44 -2.99
CA ALA A 154 -3.26 -6.86 -4.18
C ALA A 154 -3.56 -7.92 -5.25
N LEU A 155 -2.62 -8.82 -5.54
CA LEU A 155 -2.78 -9.88 -6.55
C LEU A 155 -3.93 -10.84 -6.19
N VAL A 156 -3.97 -11.32 -4.95
CA VAL A 156 -5.01 -12.26 -4.51
C VAL A 156 -6.38 -11.58 -4.56
N THR A 157 -6.48 -10.32 -4.15
CA THR A 157 -7.73 -9.54 -4.20
C THR A 157 -8.18 -9.27 -5.64
N CYS A 158 -7.25 -8.87 -6.51
CA CYS A 158 -7.56 -8.49 -7.89
C CYS A 158 -7.53 -9.67 -8.88
N ALA A 159 -7.17 -10.88 -8.46
CA ALA A 159 -7.08 -12.05 -9.34
C ALA A 159 -8.32 -12.27 -10.23
N PRO A 160 -9.57 -12.16 -9.72
CA PRO A 160 -10.75 -12.30 -10.58
C PRO A 160 -10.86 -11.22 -11.66
N MET A 161 -10.41 -9.99 -11.36
CA MET A 161 -10.45 -8.86 -12.29
C MET A 161 -9.38 -9.02 -13.37
N LEU A 162 -8.16 -9.41 -12.98
CA LEU A 162 -7.03 -9.65 -13.88
C LEU A 162 -7.28 -10.81 -14.84
N ARG A 163 -7.87 -11.91 -14.36
CA ARG A 163 -8.23 -13.08 -15.18
C ARG A 163 -9.31 -12.76 -16.21
N ARG A 164 -10.27 -11.90 -15.87
CA ARG A 164 -11.33 -11.47 -16.82
C ARG A 164 -10.80 -10.50 -17.89
N ALA A 165 -9.73 -9.79 -17.59
CA ALA A 165 -9.08 -8.85 -18.50
C ALA A 165 -8.15 -9.53 -19.52
N ALA A 166 -7.83 -10.82 -19.35
CA ALA A 166 -7.12 -11.59 -20.37
C ALA A 166 -7.95 -11.66 -21.66
N PRO A 167 -7.33 -11.50 -22.86
CA PRO A 167 -8.06 -11.45 -24.12
C PRO A 167 -8.86 -12.75 -24.30
N ARG A 168 -10.19 -12.64 -24.17
CA ARG A 168 -11.09 -13.68 -24.65
C ARG A 168 -11.19 -13.50 -26.17
N THR A 169 -10.77 -14.51 -26.89
CA THR A 169 -11.02 -14.65 -28.33
C THR A 169 -12.49 -14.31 -28.61
N LEU A 170 -12.68 -13.38 -29.51
CA LEU A 170 -13.88 -12.98 -30.24
C LEU A 170 -15.11 -13.89 -30.01
N GLU A 171 -16.00 -13.51 -29.10
CA GLU A 171 -17.44 -13.77 -29.21
C GLU A 171 -18.14 -13.15 -28.00
N GLN A 172 -18.52 -11.89 -28.14
CA GLN A 172 -19.71 -11.31 -27.49
C GLN A 172 -19.95 -9.89 -28.02
N THR A 173 -20.52 -9.84 -29.22
CA THR A 173 -21.27 -8.70 -29.73
C THR A 173 -22.65 -8.72 -29.08
N GLY A 174 -22.69 -8.44 -27.79
CA GLY A 174 -23.93 -8.21 -27.04
C GLY A 174 -24.04 -6.72 -26.76
N GLY A 175 -25.00 -6.06 -27.40
CA GLY A 175 -25.23 -4.62 -27.28
C GLY A 175 -25.46 -4.19 -25.83
N SER A 176 -24.52 -3.44 -25.26
CA SER A 176 -24.75 -2.76 -23.99
C SER A 176 -25.58 -1.50 -24.25
N THR A 177 -26.75 -1.43 -23.63
CA THR A 177 -27.65 -0.28 -23.68
C THR A 177 -26.93 0.98 -23.13
N GLY A 178 -27.15 2.15 -23.76
CA GLY A 178 -26.51 3.40 -23.36
C GLY A 178 -26.62 3.72 -21.86
N ALA A 179 -27.73 3.32 -21.22
CA ALA A 179 -27.94 3.47 -19.78
C ALA A 179 -26.92 2.71 -18.92
N THR A 180 -26.52 1.49 -19.31
CA THR A 180 -25.52 0.71 -18.57
C THR A 180 -24.10 1.27 -18.72
N VAL A 181 -23.81 1.95 -19.82
CA VAL A 181 -22.54 2.66 -20.06
C VAL A 181 -22.47 3.92 -19.21
N ALA A 182 -23.54 4.71 -19.16
CA ALA A 182 -23.62 5.91 -18.32
C ALA A 182 -23.47 5.58 -16.84
N LEU A 183 -24.20 4.59 -16.32
CA LEU A 183 -24.11 4.16 -14.92
C LEU A 183 -22.71 3.68 -14.53
N ARG A 184 -22.01 2.95 -15.44
CA ARG A 184 -20.62 2.54 -15.22
C ARG A 184 -19.68 3.74 -15.13
N HIS A 185 -19.86 4.73 -16.00
CA HIS A 185 -19.04 5.94 -16.00
C HIS A 185 -19.23 6.72 -14.69
N ASP A 186 -20.44 6.87 -14.22
CA ASP A 186 -20.76 7.58 -12.97
C ASP A 186 -20.14 6.89 -11.75
N LEU A 187 -20.20 5.56 -11.69
CA LEU A 187 -19.57 4.79 -10.60
C LEU A 187 -18.04 4.94 -10.60
N THR A 188 -17.39 4.93 -11.78
CA THR A 188 -15.95 5.12 -11.87
C THR A 188 -15.53 6.52 -11.41
N THR A 189 -16.26 7.53 -11.89
CA THR A 189 -16.01 8.93 -11.54
C THR A 189 -16.17 9.15 -10.05
N SER A 190 -17.22 8.60 -9.45
CA SER A 190 -17.46 8.67 -7.99
C SER A 190 -16.36 7.98 -7.20
N TYR A 191 -15.94 6.78 -7.62
CA TYR A 191 -14.84 6.05 -6.98
C TYR A 191 -13.53 6.85 -7.01
N ALA A 192 -13.15 7.35 -8.19
CA ALA A 192 -11.94 8.13 -8.37
C ALA A 192 -11.98 9.45 -7.59
N ALA A 193 -13.13 10.15 -7.58
CA ALA A 193 -13.30 11.40 -6.86
C ALA A 193 -13.18 11.20 -5.35
N ILE A 194 -13.79 10.16 -4.79
CA ILE A 194 -13.70 9.86 -3.34
C ILE A 194 -12.26 9.46 -2.98
N ALA A 195 -11.60 8.61 -3.77
CA ALA A 195 -10.22 8.25 -3.54
C ALA A 195 -9.30 9.48 -3.57
N LEU A 196 -9.50 10.37 -4.55
CA LEU A 196 -8.75 11.63 -4.65
C LEU A 196 -9.02 12.55 -3.45
N ALA A 197 -10.26 12.67 -3.00
CA ALA A 197 -10.60 13.46 -1.82
C ALA A 197 -9.90 12.95 -0.56
N ILE A 198 -9.85 11.62 -0.35
CA ILE A 198 -9.10 11.01 0.76
C ILE A 198 -7.60 11.35 0.64
N ILE A 199 -7.03 11.26 -0.57
CA ILE A 199 -5.63 11.62 -0.81
C ILE A 199 -5.38 13.08 -0.42
N VAL A 200 -6.19 14.00 -0.91
CA VAL A 200 -6.02 15.44 -0.63
C VAL A 200 -6.15 15.76 0.87
N ILE A 201 -7.07 15.10 1.57
CA ILE A 201 -7.32 15.35 3.01
C ILE A 201 -6.21 14.74 3.88
N CYS A 202 -5.72 13.55 3.52
CA CYS A 202 -4.83 12.77 4.39
C CYS A 202 -3.35 12.92 4.03
N HIS A 203 -3.01 13.37 2.80
CA HIS A 203 -1.63 13.50 2.37
C HIS A 203 -0.86 14.53 3.21
N GLY A 204 0.40 14.21 3.54
CA GLY A 204 1.26 15.08 4.34
C GLY A 204 1.06 14.99 5.86
N ARG A 205 0.13 14.17 6.32
CA ARG A 205 -0.01 13.84 7.75
C ARG A 205 0.74 12.55 8.04
N ILE A 206 1.36 12.48 9.22
CA ILE A 206 2.19 11.33 9.65
C ILE A 206 1.46 10.56 10.75
N ALA A 207 1.34 9.25 10.56
CA ALA A 207 0.72 8.39 11.56
C ALA A 207 1.69 8.09 12.72
N PRO A 208 1.28 8.27 13.98
CA PRO A 208 2.13 8.05 15.15
C PRO A 208 2.33 6.56 15.51
N VAL A 209 1.91 5.64 14.65
CA VAL A 209 1.87 4.19 14.95
C VAL A 209 3.24 3.62 15.28
N SER A 210 4.30 4.02 14.58
CA SER A 210 5.66 3.56 14.87
C SER A 210 6.12 4.01 16.23
N ILE A 211 5.92 5.29 16.54
CA ILE A 211 6.29 5.87 17.85
C ILE A 211 5.53 5.15 18.98
N TRP A 212 4.25 4.86 18.78
CA TRP A 212 3.44 4.16 19.76
C TRP A 212 3.93 2.72 20.01
N ILE A 213 4.31 1.99 18.97
CA ILE A 213 4.88 0.64 19.09
C ILE A 213 6.22 0.69 19.83
N ASP A 214 7.11 1.61 19.47
CA ASP A 214 8.43 1.75 20.09
C ASP A 214 8.33 2.06 21.60
N MET A 215 7.32 2.83 22.00
CA MET A 215 7.06 3.11 23.43
C MET A 215 6.45 1.91 24.18
N LYS A 216 5.63 1.08 23.53
CA LYS A 216 4.87 0.02 24.21
C LYS A 216 5.53 -1.36 24.16
N ALA A 217 6.32 -1.65 23.12
CA ALA A 217 6.90 -2.98 22.93
C ALA A 217 7.81 -3.43 24.12
N PRO A 218 8.67 -2.58 24.71
CA PRO A 218 9.46 -2.96 25.90
C PRO A 218 8.60 -3.35 27.11
N HIS A 219 7.47 -2.68 27.31
CA HIS A 219 6.54 -3.04 28.38
C HIS A 219 5.86 -4.39 28.16
N TRP A 220 5.51 -4.71 26.92
CA TRP A 220 4.94 -6.01 26.58
C TRP A 220 5.95 -7.14 26.75
N GLN A 221 7.22 -6.92 26.37
CA GLN A 221 8.29 -7.85 26.62
C GLN A 221 8.41 -8.19 28.10
N GLN A 222 8.50 -7.18 28.98
CA GLN A 222 8.59 -7.38 30.42
C GLN A 222 7.38 -8.17 30.97
N SER A 223 6.16 -7.80 30.56
CA SER A 223 4.93 -8.49 30.99
C SER A 223 4.89 -9.97 30.57
N ILE A 224 5.39 -10.30 29.39
CA ILE A 224 5.43 -11.67 28.87
C ILE A 224 6.49 -12.48 29.62
N THR A 225 7.68 -11.91 29.82
CA THR A 225 8.79 -12.58 30.51
C THR A 225 8.39 -12.91 31.95
N THR A 226 7.81 -11.95 32.70
CA THR A 226 7.35 -12.17 34.07
C THR A 226 6.31 -13.30 34.15
N LYS A 227 5.32 -13.32 33.24
CA LYS A 227 4.30 -14.38 33.20
C LYS A 227 4.87 -15.76 32.88
N LEU A 228 5.92 -15.85 32.08
CA LEU A 228 6.58 -17.11 31.77
C LEU A 228 7.43 -17.62 32.92
N ASP A 229 8.04 -16.71 33.69
CA ASP A 229 8.81 -17.06 34.90
C ASP A 229 7.89 -17.50 36.04
N ASP A 230 6.73 -16.87 36.20
CA ASP A 230 5.71 -17.26 37.21
C ASP A 230 5.03 -18.61 36.87
N ALA A 231 5.10 -19.07 35.63
CA ALA A 231 4.53 -20.34 35.16
C ALA A 231 5.50 -21.52 35.24
N ARG A 232 6.75 -21.31 35.63
CA ARG A 232 7.80 -22.34 35.83
C ARG A 232 7.96 -22.73 37.31
#